data_b15e590805cab4dd85c212d1161c51df
#
_entry.id   b15e590805cab4dd85c212d1161c51df
#
_cell.length_a   1.000
_cell.length_b   1.000
_cell.length_c   1.000
_cell.angle_alpha   90.00
_cell.angle_beta   90.00
_cell.angle_gamma   90.00
#
_symmetry.space_group_name_H-M   'P 1'
#
loop_
_entity.id
_entity.type
_entity.pdbx_description
1 polymer ?
#
loop_
_entity_poly.entity_id
_entity_poly.type
_entity_poly.pdbx_seq_one_letter_code
_entity_poly.pdbx_strand_id
1 'polypeptide(L)'
;MDVDTHLPDYNAPMNLVEVNGYNIRFLHYSNKNTSRNKTTIVLLHGIGASADRWSYICPALSKYYQLIIPDIVGFGYSDKPTVEYTMDFFVRFFENFLTKLGVERLSIIGSSFGGFLATEFTMGNSEKVDKLILAAPAGAMRISTRTLDQYIMAALYPTYENTKRAFRDMAHEPNTVPEDTIRDFMNRMRLPNAKYAFMSTLLAMRDSQGLSGRLSKINVPTLLIWGEYDRMIPLAYSKEYTEIPNSKLVLINNCGHIPFVEKPLEFNNTVLKFLRV
;
A
#
# COMPACT_ATOMS: atom_id res chain seq x y z
N MET A 1 28.51 6.80 14.87
CA MET A 1 27.68 5.73 14.27
C MET A 1 27.04 6.35 13.05
N ASP A 2 27.58 6.02 11.90
CA ASP A 2 27.13 6.60 10.63
C ASP A 2 25.65 6.28 10.40
N VAL A 3 24.85 7.31 10.30
CA VAL A 3 23.46 7.22 9.85
C VAL A 3 23.54 6.93 8.35
N ASP A 4 23.47 5.65 8.02
CA ASP A 4 23.43 5.19 6.65
C ASP A 4 22.11 5.68 6.03
N THR A 5 22.16 6.89 5.46
CA THR A 5 21.07 7.50 4.69
C THR A 5 20.96 6.74 3.38
N HIS A 6 20.35 5.55 3.41
CA HIS A 6 20.04 4.80 2.20
C HIS A 6 19.02 5.60 1.39
N LEU A 7 19.50 6.24 0.34
CA LEU A 7 18.65 6.73 -0.74
C LEU A 7 17.82 5.55 -1.28
N PRO A 8 16.57 5.79 -1.69
CA PRO A 8 15.74 4.73 -2.25
C PRO A 8 16.46 4.06 -3.42
N ASP A 9 16.42 2.74 -3.45
CA ASP A 9 17.00 1.96 -4.55
C ASP A 9 16.11 2.08 -5.79
N TYR A 10 16.35 3.12 -6.58
CA TYR A 10 15.69 3.33 -7.88
C TYR A 10 16.12 2.32 -8.95
N ASN A 11 17.08 1.43 -8.65
CA ASN A 11 17.54 0.36 -9.54
C ASN A 11 16.81 -0.96 -9.32
N ALA A 12 15.67 -0.94 -8.63
CA ALA A 12 14.86 -2.15 -8.48
C ALA A 12 14.49 -2.75 -9.86
N PRO A 13 14.61 -4.06 -10.05
CA PRO A 13 14.29 -4.70 -11.33
C PRO A 13 12.80 -4.52 -11.64
N MET A 14 12.52 -3.64 -12.60
CA MET A 14 11.19 -3.37 -13.12
C MET A 14 10.79 -4.49 -14.08
N ASN A 15 9.57 -4.99 -13.92
CA ASN A 15 8.97 -6.00 -14.76
C ASN A 15 7.61 -5.53 -15.27
N LEU A 16 7.17 -6.15 -16.37
CA LEU A 16 5.83 -6.00 -16.92
C LEU A 16 5.19 -7.37 -17.06
N VAL A 17 3.93 -7.47 -16.75
CA VAL A 17 3.11 -8.67 -16.97
C VAL A 17 1.75 -8.27 -17.50
N GLU A 18 1.26 -8.98 -18.50
CA GLU A 18 -0.10 -8.80 -19.00
C GLU A 18 -1.09 -9.59 -18.14
N VAL A 19 -2.09 -8.90 -17.61
CA VAL A 19 -3.20 -9.46 -16.83
C VAL A 19 -4.51 -8.95 -17.39
N ASN A 20 -5.37 -9.86 -17.89
CA ASN A 20 -6.67 -9.52 -18.49
C ASN A 20 -6.58 -8.49 -19.64
N GLY A 21 -5.49 -8.53 -20.42
CA GLY A 21 -5.25 -7.61 -21.54
C GLY A 21 -4.66 -6.24 -21.11
N TYR A 22 -4.27 -6.07 -19.84
CA TYR A 22 -3.65 -4.84 -19.34
C TYR A 22 -2.23 -5.11 -18.85
N ASN A 23 -1.31 -4.19 -19.17
CA ASN A 23 0.08 -4.25 -18.74
C ASN A 23 0.22 -3.73 -17.32
N ILE A 24 0.72 -4.59 -16.44
CA ILE A 24 0.96 -4.27 -15.03
C ILE A 24 2.45 -4.19 -14.79
N ARG A 25 2.92 -3.00 -14.39
CA ARG A 25 4.28 -2.82 -13.90
C ARG A 25 4.39 -3.35 -12.48
N PHE A 26 5.48 -4.05 -12.20
CA PHE A 26 5.80 -4.45 -10.82
C PHE A 26 7.32 -4.47 -10.58
N LEU A 27 7.70 -4.23 -9.33
CA LEU A 27 9.07 -4.43 -8.88
C LEU A 27 9.18 -5.84 -8.30
N HIS A 28 10.29 -6.52 -8.59
CA HIS A 28 10.54 -7.88 -8.13
C HIS A 28 11.93 -7.98 -7.51
N TYR A 29 11.98 -8.15 -6.20
CA TYR A 29 13.22 -8.41 -5.48
C TYR A 29 13.34 -9.91 -5.20
N SER A 30 14.23 -10.57 -5.91
CA SER A 30 14.59 -11.97 -5.66
C SER A 30 16.06 -12.06 -5.31
N ASN A 31 16.38 -12.71 -4.20
CA ASN A 31 17.77 -12.97 -3.85
C ASN A 31 18.18 -14.34 -4.41
N LYS A 32 19.12 -14.37 -5.37
CA LYS A 32 19.62 -15.59 -6.02
C LYS A 32 20.30 -16.59 -5.06
N ASN A 33 20.71 -16.16 -3.87
CA ASN A 33 21.45 -16.95 -2.90
C ASN A 33 20.58 -17.67 -1.86
N THR A 34 19.26 -17.67 -2.02
CA THR A 34 18.35 -18.30 -1.05
C THR A 34 17.53 -19.40 -1.70
N SER A 35 17.36 -20.49 -0.94
CA SER A 35 16.63 -21.70 -1.31
C SER A 35 15.28 -21.41 -2.02
N ARG A 36 14.84 -22.34 -2.88
CA ARG A 36 13.59 -22.30 -3.66
C ARG A 36 12.29 -22.09 -2.85
N ASN A 37 12.36 -22.05 -1.51
CA ASN A 37 11.20 -21.98 -0.61
C ASN A 37 11.10 -20.66 0.16
N LYS A 38 11.42 -19.52 -0.45
CA LYS A 38 11.17 -18.23 0.21
C LYS A 38 9.69 -17.89 0.21
N THR A 39 9.21 -17.48 1.39
CA THR A 39 7.89 -16.85 1.52
C THR A 39 7.83 -15.58 0.66
N THR A 40 6.83 -15.50 -0.19
CA THR A 40 6.56 -14.33 -1.03
C THR A 40 5.81 -13.29 -0.21
N ILE A 41 6.27 -12.04 -0.27
CA ILE A 41 5.53 -10.90 0.26
C ILE A 41 5.09 -10.03 -0.90
N VAL A 42 3.80 -9.74 -0.97
CA VAL A 42 3.26 -8.75 -1.91
C VAL A 42 2.99 -7.45 -1.18
N LEU A 43 3.49 -6.32 -1.72
CA LEU A 43 3.30 -5.00 -1.14
C LEU A 43 2.34 -4.18 -2.00
N LEU A 44 1.22 -3.73 -1.42
CA LEU A 44 0.15 -2.99 -2.08
C LEU A 44 0.13 -1.54 -1.61
N HIS A 45 0.38 -0.62 -2.53
CA HIS A 45 0.46 0.82 -2.27
C HIS A 45 -0.91 1.48 -2.11
N GLY A 46 -0.95 2.71 -1.58
CA GLY A 46 -2.16 3.52 -1.44
C GLY A 46 -2.68 4.09 -2.76
N ILE A 47 -3.87 4.67 -2.72
CA ILE A 47 -4.50 5.31 -3.88
C ILE A 47 -3.58 6.39 -4.48
N GLY A 48 -3.46 6.43 -5.80
CA GLY A 48 -2.62 7.40 -6.51
C GLY A 48 -1.11 7.21 -6.35
N ALA A 49 -0.65 6.23 -5.56
CA ALA A 49 0.76 5.92 -5.39
C ALA A 49 1.31 4.98 -6.48
N SER A 50 2.49 4.43 -6.27
CA SER A 50 3.15 3.42 -7.10
C SER A 50 3.97 2.46 -6.23
N ALA A 51 4.48 1.39 -6.84
CA ALA A 51 5.38 0.43 -6.21
C ALA A 51 6.63 1.11 -5.60
N ASP A 52 7.10 2.18 -6.22
CA ASP A 52 8.30 2.92 -5.78
C ASP A 52 8.18 3.50 -4.37
N ARG A 53 6.94 3.66 -3.87
CA ARG A 53 6.69 4.14 -2.50
C ARG A 53 7.31 3.23 -1.43
N TRP A 54 7.52 1.96 -1.75
CA TRP A 54 8.06 0.96 -0.85
C TRP A 54 9.59 0.85 -0.84
N SER A 55 10.28 1.64 -1.69
CA SER A 55 11.74 1.58 -1.88
C SER A 55 12.57 1.68 -0.59
N TYR A 56 12.09 2.44 0.40
CA TYR A 56 12.79 2.60 1.68
C TYR A 56 12.85 1.34 2.55
N ILE A 57 11.93 0.41 2.37
CA ILE A 57 11.84 -0.79 3.19
C ILE A 57 12.28 -2.05 2.44
N CYS A 58 12.25 -2.05 1.12
CA CYS A 58 12.57 -3.21 0.29
C CYS A 58 13.98 -3.76 0.52
N PRO A 59 15.05 -2.97 0.66
CA PRO A 59 16.41 -3.50 0.88
C PRO A 59 16.53 -4.34 2.16
N ALA A 60 15.80 -4.01 3.22
CA ALA A 60 15.84 -4.77 4.45
C ALA A 60 15.01 -6.08 4.35
N LEU A 61 13.83 -6.01 3.75
CA LEU A 61 12.93 -7.15 3.61
C LEU A 61 13.44 -8.17 2.58
N SER A 62 14.00 -7.72 1.46
CA SER A 62 14.48 -8.58 0.36
C SER A 62 15.67 -9.48 0.78
N LYS A 63 16.36 -9.16 1.87
CA LYS A 63 17.38 -10.05 2.45
C LYS A 63 16.79 -11.40 2.87
N TYR A 64 15.52 -11.44 3.27
CA TYR A 64 14.87 -12.61 3.86
C TYR A 64 13.70 -13.15 3.03
N TYR A 65 13.05 -12.30 2.23
CA TYR A 65 11.81 -12.61 1.52
C TYR A 65 11.91 -12.30 0.04
N GLN A 66 11.13 -12.97 -0.78
CA GLN A 66 10.85 -12.54 -2.14
C GLN A 66 9.80 -11.43 -2.08
N LEU A 67 10.04 -10.29 -2.75
CA LEU A 67 9.08 -9.19 -2.77
C LEU A 67 8.53 -9.02 -4.18
N ILE A 68 7.21 -8.92 -4.28
CA ILE A 68 6.47 -8.57 -5.49
C ILE A 68 5.66 -7.32 -5.18
N ILE A 69 5.88 -6.27 -5.94
CA ILE A 69 5.32 -4.95 -5.63
C ILE A 69 4.67 -4.38 -6.89
N PRO A 70 3.39 -4.68 -7.14
CA PRO A 70 2.71 -4.15 -8.32
C PRO A 70 2.41 -2.66 -8.19
N ASP A 71 2.45 -1.96 -9.31
CA ASP A 71 1.61 -0.80 -9.50
C ASP A 71 0.18 -1.33 -9.70
N ILE A 72 -0.69 -1.09 -8.73
CA ILE A 72 -2.08 -1.56 -8.78
C ILE A 72 -2.74 -1.03 -10.05
N VAL A 73 -3.49 -1.86 -10.77
CA VAL A 73 -4.20 -1.46 -11.99
C VAL A 73 -4.95 -0.12 -11.79
N GLY A 74 -4.83 0.79 -12.73
CA GLY A 74 -5.35 2.15 -12.60
C GLY A 74 -4.37 3.14 -11.97
N PHE A 75 -3.25 2.69 -11.40
CA PHE A 75 -2.27 3.54 -10.70
C PHE A 75 -0.85 3.31 -11.18
N GLY A 76 0.08 4.09 -10.62
CA GLY A 76 1.49 4.01 -10.96
C GLY A 76 1.73 4.20 -12.45
N TYR A 77 2.53 3.32 -13.00
CA TYR A 77 2.83 3.19 -14.43
C TYR A 77 2.15 1.97 -15.09
N SER A 78 1.27 1.26 -14.35
CA SER A 78 0.38 0.26 -14.91
C SER A 78 -0.70 0.88 -15.76
N ASP A 79 -1.33 0.08 -16.62
CA ASP A 79 -2.45 0.52 -17.46
C ASP A 79 -3.62 1.03 -16.62
N LYS A 80 -4.32 2.03 -17.18
CA LYS A 80 -5.46 2.72 -16.56
C LYS A 80 -6.68 2.60 -17.46
N PRO A 81 -7.30 1.40 -17.51
CA PRO A 81 -8.48 1.18 -18.33
C PRO A 81 -9.67 2.06 -17.90
N THR A 82 -10.54 2.35 -18.85
CA THR A 82 -11.83 3.03 -18.58
C THR A 82 -12.85 1.98 -18.15
N VAL A 83 -12.82 1.62 -16.87
CA VAL A 83 -13.70 0.62 -16.22
C VAL A 83 -14.25 1.18 -14.91
N GLU A 84 -15.27 0.56 -14.36
CA GLU A 84 -15.68 0.83 -12.98
C GLU A 84 -14.68 0.20 -12.01
N TYR A 85 -13.95 1.02 -11.27
CA TYR A 85 -12.92 0.57 -10.31
C TYR A 85 -13.56 0.17 -8.98
N THR A 86 -14.45 -0.84 -8.99
CA THR A 86 -15.08 -1.38 -7.77
C THR A 86 -14.09 -2.21 -6.95
N MET A 87 -14.40 -2.45 -5.66
CA MET A 87 -13.56 -3.33 -4.84
C MET A 87 -13.53 -4.76 -5.40
N ASP A 88 -14.64 -5.26 -5.92
CA ASP A 88 -14.71 -6.56 -6.60
C ASP A 88 -13.82 -6.62 -7.85
N PHE A 89 -13.74 -5.52 -8.61
CA PHE A 89 -12.81 -5.43 -9.73
C PHE A 89 -11.37 -5.56 -9.26
N PHE A 90 -10.98 -4.81 -8.22
CA PHE A 90 -9.62 -4.84 -7.71
C PHE A 90 -9.25 -6.19 -7.11
N VAL A 91 -10.13 -6.81 -6.33
CA VAL A 91 -9.89 -8.14 -5.73
C VAL A 91 -9.67 -9.18 -6.83
N ARG A 92 -10.60 -9.27 -7.81
CA ARG A 92 -10.47 -10.22 -8.93
C ARG A 92 -9.23 -9.94 -9.78
N PHE A 93 -8.91 -8.67 -10.01
CA PHE A 93 -7.72 -8.31 -10.76
C PHE A 93 -6.44 -8.74 -10.02
N PHE A 94 -6.39 -8.55 -8.71
CA PHE A 94 -5.28 -8.98 -7.87
C PHE A 94 -5.13 -10.51 -7.85
N GLU A 95 -6.23 -11.25 -7.77
CA GLU A 95 -6.23 -12.72 -7.90
C GLU A 95 -5.62 -13.18 -9.24
N ASN A 96 -6.05 -12.56 -10.35
CA ASN A 96 -5.53 -12.88 -11.67
C ASN A 96 -4.04 -12.51 -11.82
N PHE A 97 -3.61 -11.40 -11.21
CA PHE A 97 -2.19 -11.01 -11.15
C PHE A 97 -1.36 -12.08 -10.42
N LEU A 98 -1.79 -12.52 -9.25
CA LEU A 98 -1.12 -13.57 -8.48
C LEU A 98 -1.05 -14.89 -9.27
N THR A 99 -2.16 -15.29 -9.88
CA THR A 99 -2.24 -16.50 -10.72
C THR A 99 -1.28 -16.42 -11.88
N LYS A 100 -1.20 -15.28 -12.56
CA LYS A 100 -0.29 -15.07 -13.71
C LYS A 100 1.19 -15.18 -13.31
N LEU A 101 1.52 -14.81 -12.07
CA LEU A 101 2.88 -14.92 -11.53
C LEU A 101 3.16 -16.28 -10.85
N GLY A 102 2.18 -17.18 -10.78
CA GLY A 102 2.32 -18.48 -10.10
C GLY A 102 2.46 -18.35 -8.58
N VAL A 103 1.88 -17.30 -7.98
CA VAL A 103 1.92 -17.08 -6.52
C VAL A 103 0.71 -17.74 -5.88
N GLU A 104 0.91 -18.90 -5.27
CA GLU A 104 -0.15 -19.67 -4.61
C GLU A 104 -0.36 -19.28 -3.14
N ARG A 105 0.74 -18.94 -2.43
CA ARG A 105 0.72 -18.48 -1.03
C ARG A 105 1.60 -17.26 -0.85
N LEU A 106 1.15 -16.33 0.01
CA LEU A 106 1.83 -15.07 0.22
C LEU A 106 1.55 -14.48 1.60
N SER A 107 2.46 -13.61 2.06
CA SER A 107 2.12 -12.58 3.05
C SER A 107 1.83 -11.28 2.32
N ILE A 108 0.93 -10.44 2.85
CA ILE A 108 0.56 -9.17 2.23
C ILE A 108 0.93 -8.02 3.17
N ILE A 109 1.55 -6.98 2.61
CA ILE A 109 1.72 -5.68 3.27
C ILE A 109 0.93 -4.66 2.47
N GLY A 110 -0.14 -4.10 3.04
CA GLY A 110 -0.97 -3.10 2.36
C GLY A 110 -1.01 -1.78 3.12
N SER A 111 -0.92 -0.66 2.41
CA SER A 111 -1.06 0.68 2.98
C SER A 111 -2.28 1.40 2.44
N SER A 112 -3.04 2.07 3.32
CA SER A 112 -4.18 2.91 2.92
C SER A 112 -5.16 2.12 2.03
N PHE A 113 -5.41 2.54 0.79
CA PHE A 113 -6.21 1.79 -0.20
C PHE A 113 -5.67 0.37 -0.44
N GLY A 114 -4.35 0.19 -0.57
CA GLY A 114 -3.75 -1.14 -0.70
C GLY A 114 -3.98 -2.01 0.53
N GLY A 115 -4.09 -1.40 1.73
CA GLY A 115 -4.49 -2.09 2.95
C GLY A 115 -5.95 -2.52 2.92
N PHE A 116 -6.84 -1.69 2.37
CA PHE A 116 -8.25 -2.08 2.17
C PHE A 116 -8.38 -3.22 1.15
N LEU A 117 -7.69 -3.13 0.02
CA LEU A 117 -7.64 -4.21 -0.97
C LEU A 117 -7.10 -5.52 -0.37
N ALA A 118 -6.02 -5.45 0.42
CA ALA A 118 -5.46 -6.61 1.13
C ALA A 118 -6.48 -7.23 2.09
N THR A 119 -7.24 -6.40 2.80
CA THR A 119 -8.30 -6.82 3.72
C THR A 119 -9.42 -7.56 2.98
N GLU A 120 -9.97 -6.96 1.93
CA GLU A 120 -11.05 -7.57 1.12
C GLU A 120 -10.58 -8.87 0.45
N PHE A 121 -9.37 -8.90 -0.10
CA PHE A 121 -8.79 -10.11 -0.67
C PHE A 121 -8.67 -11.22 0.39
N THR A 122 -8.13 -10.89 1.57
CA THR A 122 -7.90 -11.89 2.63
C THR A 122 -9.20 -12.46 3.18
N MET A 123 -10.27 -11.67 3.25
CA MET A 123 -11.59 -12.17 3.67
C MET A 123 -12.15 -13.27 2.75
N GLY A 124 -11.83 -13.22 1.47
CA GLY A 124 -12.25 -14.22 0.48
C GLY A 124 -11.25 -15.34 0.21
N ASN A 125 -9.97 -15.18 0.64
CA ASN A 125 -8.85 -16.05 0.28
C ASN A 125 -7.90 -16.31 1.46
N SER A 126 -8.44 -16.50 2.67
CA SER A 126 -7.62 -16.69 3.88
C SER A 126 -6.64 -17.86 3.78
N GLU A 127 -6.98 -18.90 3.01
CA GLU A 127 -6.13 -20.08 2.81
C GLU A 127 -4.85 -19.79 2.01
N LYS A 128 -4.85 -18.71 1.21
CA LYS A 128 -3.68 -18.26 0.42
C LYS A 128 -2.77 -17.30 1.19
N VAL A 129 -3.27 -16.71 2.28
CA VAL A 129 -2.55 -15.65 3.01
C VAL A 129 -1.91 -16.20 4.27
N ASP A 130 -0.58 -16.15 4.37
CA ASP A 130 0.15 -16.59 5.56
C ASP A 130 0.08 -15.55 6.68
N LYS A 131 0.29 -14.27 6.34
CA LYS A 131 0.24 -13.14 7.29
C LYS A 131 -0.25 -11.87 6.57
N LEU A 132 -1.01 -11.06 7.31
CA LEU A 132 -1.54 -9.78 6.84
C LEU A 132 -0.93 -8.64 7.64
N ILE A 133 -0.35 -7.63 6.95
CA ILE A 133 0.23 -6.44 7.57
C ILE A 133 -0.44 -5.22 6.94
N LEU A 134 -1.07 -4.41 7.77
CA LEU A 134 -1.88 -3.27 7.35
C LEU A 134 -1.31 -1.97 7.94
N ALA A 135 -0.83 -1.10 7.08
CA ALA A 135 -0.34 0.23 7.46
C ALA A 135 -1.43 1.28 7.20
N ALA A 136 -2.07 1.76 8.26
CA ALA A 136 -3.16 2.73 8.22
C ALA A 136 -4.17 2.43 7.09
N PRO A 137 -4.82 1.23 7.08
CA PRO A 137 -5.68 0.81 5.98
C PRO A 137 -6.93 1.70 5.87
N ALA A 138 -7.35 1.96 4.63
CA ALA A 138 -8.65 2.56 4.35
C ALA A 138 -9.79 1.55 4.56
N GLY A 139 -11.04 1.97 4.33
CA GLY A 139 -12.22 1.09 4.42
C GLY A 139 -13.07 1.27 5.68
N ALA A 140 -12.46 1.66 6.81
CA ALA A 140 -13.19 2.00 8.04
C ALA A 140 -13.70 3.45 8.03
N MET A 141 -12.98 4.36 7.37
CA MET A 141 -13.27 5.79 7.37
C MET A 141 -14.51 6.13 6.53
N ARG A 142 -15.48 6.83 7.13
CA ARG A 142 -16.75 7.23 6.48
C ARG A 142 -16.85 8.73 6.21
N ILE A 143 -16.02 9.52 6.87
CA ILE A 143 -16.00 10.98 6.75
C ILE A 143 -14.62 11.39 6.27
N SER A 144 -14.57 12.24 5.25
CA SER A 144 -13.28 12.75 4.74
C SER A 144 -12.60 13.62 5.79
N THR A 145 -11.27 13.60 5.78
CA THR A 145 -10.44 14.50 6.57
C THR A 145 -9.91 15.63 5.69
N ARG A 146 -9.55 16.75 6.29
CA ARG A 146 -8.92 17.86 5.57
C ARG A 146 -7.68 17.41 4.78
N THR A 147 -6.89 16.50 5.36
CA THR A 147 -5.67 15.97 4.71
C THR A 147 -6.03 15.13 3.49
N LEU A 148 -7.08 14.29 3.59
CA LEU A 148 -7.57 13.54 2.43
C LEU A 148 -8.12 14.47 1.34
N ASP A 149 -8.89 15.50 1.70
CA ASP A 149 -9.41 16.48 0.73
C ASP A 149 -8.28 17.20 -0.01
N GLN A 150 -7.21 17.58 0.69
CA GLN A 150 -6.01 18.17 0.07
C GLN A 150 -5.30 17.18 -0.86
N TYR A 151 -5.23 15.90 -0.50
CA TYR A 151 -4.65 14.87 -1.35
C TYR A 151 -5.49 14.64 -2.61
N ILE A 152 -6.83 14.63 -2.49
CA ILE A 152 -7.76 14.58 -3.63
C ILE A 152 -7.52 15.78 -4.56
N MET A 153 -7.45 16.99 -4.00
CA MET A 153 -7.19 18.19 -4.78
C MET A 153 -5.83 18.14 -5.48
N ALA A 154 -4.79 17.61 -4.83
CA ALA A 154 -3.49 17.41 -5.46
C ALA A 154 -3.54 16.39 -6.62
N ALA A 155 -4.35 15.34 -6.50
CA ALA A 155 -4.54 14.36 -7.56
C ALA A 155 -5.29 14.94 -8.77
N LEU A 156 -6.34 15.72 -8.55
CA LEU A 156 -7.15 16.31 -9.61
C LEU A 156 -6.44 17.50 -10.30
N TYR A 157 -5.73 18.29 -9.51
CA TYR A 157 -5.01 19.50 -9.95
C TYR A 157 -3.54 19.38 -9.53
N PRO A 158 -2.74 18.53 -10.21
CA PRO A 158 -1.38 18.19 -9.83
C PRO A 158 -0.38 19.34 -10.15
N THR A 159 -0.48 20.40 -9.35
CA THR A 159 0.53 21.46 -9.28
C THR A 159 1.54 21.14 -8.19
N TYR A 160 2.73 21.71 -8.28
CA TYR A 160 3.78 21.50 -7.28
C TYR A 160 3.30 21.93 -5.87
N GLU A 161 2.70 23.09 -5.76
CA GLU A 161 2.25 23.63 -4.48
C GLU A 161 1.13 22.78 -3.83
N ASN A 162 0.14 22.36 -4.62
CA ASN A 162 -0.94 21.50 -4.11
C ASN A 162 -0.38 20.15 -3.65
N THR A 163 0.50 19.57 -4.44
CA THR A 163 1.09 18.25 -4.14
C THR A 163 2.00 18.34 -2.93
N LYS A 164 2.89 19.31 -2.86
CA LYS A 164 3.78 19.53 -1.72
C LYS A 164 3.00 19.72 -0.42
N ARG A 165 1.92 20.53 -0.46
CA ARG A 165 1.06 20.77 0.70
C ARG A 165 0.40 19.47 1.17
N ALA A 166 -0.18 18.69 0.24
CA ALA A 166 -0.85 17.44 0.57
C ALA A 166 0.12 16.42 1.22
N PHE A 167 1.34 16.30 0.70
CA PHE A 167 2.34 15.40 1.25
C PHE A 167 2.91 15.89 2.60
N ARG A 168 3.05 17.19 2.79
CA ARG A 168 3.42 17.76 4.10
C ARG A 168 2.37 17.47 5.18
N ASP A 169 1.09 17.62 4.83
CA ASP A 169 0.00 17.42 5.79
C ASP A 169 -0.25 15.93 6.09
N MET A 170 0.15 15.04 5.16
CA MET A 170 0.11 13.60 5.32
C MET A 170 1.18 13.08 6.29
N ALA A 171 2.38 13.65 6.27
CA ALA A 171 3.47 13.30 7.17
C ALA A 171 3.39 14.05 8.50
N HIS A 172 3.96 13.49 9.56
CA HIS A 172 4.13 14.19 10.83
C HIS A 172 5.19 15.28 10.70
N GLU A 173 6.37 14.91 10.21
CA GLU A 173 7.47 15.84 9.94
C GLU A 173 7.38 16.34 8.50
N PRO A 174 7.16 17.64 8.27
CA PRO A 174 6.81 18.20 6.95
C PRO A 174 7.81 17.96 5.82
N ASN A 175 9.07 17.71 6.15
CA ASN A 175 10.16 17.55 5.16
C ASN A 175 10.60 16.10 4.97
N THR A 176 9.88 15.12 5.53
CA THR A 176 10.23 13.70 5.43
C THR A 176 9.96 13.13 4.05
N VAL A 177 9.00 13.69 3.31
CA VAL A 177 8.67 13.22 1.96
C VAL A 177 9.63 13.84 0.95
N PRO A 178 10.40 13.02 0.22
CA PRO A 178 11.37 13.53 -0.76
C PRO A 178 10.70 14.27 -1.92
N GLU A 179 11.42 15.23 -2.45
CA GLU A 179 10.99 16.06 -3.57
C GLU A 179 10.67 15.21 -4.82
N ASP A 180 11.46 14.16 -5.08
CA ASP A 180 11.25 13.25 -6.21
C ASP A 180 9.91 12.51 -6.10
N THR A 181 9.48 12.18 -4.88
CA THR A 181 8.16 11.59 -4.63
C THR A 181 7.02 12.53 -5.03
N ILE A 182 7.18 13.84 -4.75
CA ILE A 182 6.21 14.87 -5.12
C ILE A 182 6.13 15.01 -6.64
N ARG A 183 7.27 15.10 -7.31
CA ARG A 183 7.36 15.20 -8.78
C ARG A 183 6.82 13.97 -9.48
N ASP A 184 7.17 12.78 -8.98
CA ASP A 184 6.69 11.52 -9.54
C ASP A 184 5.17 11.39 -9.41
N PHE A 185 4.59 11.74 -8.26
CA PHE A 185 3.13 11.79 -8.11
C PHE A 185 2.47 12.70 -9.12
N MET A 186 3.01 13.93 -9.30
CA MET A 186 2.48 14.88 -10.29
C MET A 186 2.53 14.32 -11.70
N ASN A 187 3.64 13.68 -12.08
CA ASN A 187 3.82 13.09 -13.41
C ASN A 187 2.80 11.96 -13.64
N ARG A 188 2.63 11.06 -12.67
CA ARG A 188 1.67 9.96 -12.76
C ARG A 188 0.22 10.43 -12.84
N MET A 189 -0.16 11.46 -12.08
CA MET A 189 -1.52 12.01 -12.12
C MET A 189 -1.84 12.80 -13.40
N ARG A 190 -0.83 13.09 -14.24
CA ARG A 190 -1.00 13.66 -15.58
C ARG A 190 -1.11 12.61 -16.69
N LEU A 191 -0.85 11.33 -16.39
CA LEU A 191 -1.00 10.26 -17.36
C LEU A 191 -2.47 10.11 -17.80
N PRO A 192 -2.74 9.63 -19.02
CA PRO A 192 -4.09 9.35 -19.48
C PRO A 192 -4.87 8.49 -18.48
N ASN A 193 -6.12 8.83 -18.26
CA ASN A 193 -7.06 8.16 -17.34
C ASN A 193 -6.67 8.13 -15.85
N ALA A 194 -5.52 8.69 -15.43
CA ALA A 194 -5.08 8.63 -14.04
C ALA A 194 -6.08 9.26 -13.07
N LYS A 195 -6.64 10.43 -13.43
CA LYS A 195 -7.65 11.12 -12.62
C LYS A 195 -8.97 10.37 -12.60
N TYR A 196 -9.35 9.77 -13.72
CA TYR A 196 -10.55 8.93 -13.80
C TYR A 196 -10.42 7.72 -12.86
N ALA A 197 -9.33 6.96 -12.96
CA ALA A 197 -9.06 5.81 -12.09
C ALA A 197 -9.06 6.21 -10.60
N PHE A 198 -8.40 7.34 -10.28
CA PHE A 198 -8.35 7.86 -8.92
C PHE A 198 -9.76 8.18 -8.37
N MET A 199 -10.56 8.94 -9.12
CA MET A 199 -11.90 9.34 -8.67
C MET A 199 -12.87 8.15 -8.63
N SER A 200 -12.85 7.27 -9.64
CA SER A 200 -13.67 6.06 -9.66
C SER A 200 -13.37 5.16 -8.46
N THR A 201 -12.08 5.01 -8.11
CA THR A 201 -11.68 4.25 -6.91
C THR A 201 -12.17 4.90 -5.62
N LEU A 202 -12.07 6.23 -5.48
CA LEU A 202 -12.59 6.94 -4.29
C LEU A 202 -14.10 6.73 -4.12
N LEU A 203 -14.86 6.84 -5.21
CA LEU A 203 -16.31 6.61 -5.20
C LEU A 203 -16.62 5.15 -4.81
N ALA A 204 -15.90 4.19 -5.38
CA ALA A 204 -16.05 2.78 -5.03
C ALA A 204 -15.73 2.49 -3.56
N MET A 205 -14.70 3.13 -3.00
CA MET A 205 -14.39 3.01 -1.56
C MET A 205 -15.49 3.58 -0.69
N ARG A 206 -16.05 4.74 -1.05
CA ARG A 206 -17.18 5.36 -0.33
C ARG A 206 -18.43 4.46 -0.37
N ASP A 207 -18.72 3.91 -1.53
CA ASP A 207 -19.94 3.14 -1.80
C ASP A 207 -19.78 1.64 -1.46
N SER A 208 -18.56 1.22 -1.04
CA SER A 208 -18.27 -0.15 -0.65
C SER A 208 -19.04 -0.55 0.61
N GLN A 209 -19.31 -1.85 0.72
CA GLN A 209 -19.84 -2.41 1.96
C GLN A 209 -18.90 -2.14 3.13
N GLY A 210 -19.45 -1.72 4.28
CA GLY A 210 -18.68 -1.50 5.49
C GLY A 210 -17.92 -2.74 5.95
N LEU A 211 -16.85 -2.52 6.72
CA LEU A 211 -16.01 -3.59 7.26
C LEU A 211 -16.59 -4.20 8.55
N SER A 212 -17.35 -3.41 9.31
CA SER A 212 -17.91 -3.83 10.61
C SER A 212 -18.67 -5.16 10.52
N GLY A 213 -18.37 -6.08 11.43
CA GLY A 213 -18.91 -7.44 11.47
C GLY A 213 -18.38 -8.37 10.37
N ARG A 214 -17.57 -7.90 9.41
CA ARG A 214 -16.98 -8.72 8.35
C ARG A 214 -15.55 -9.15 8.64
N LEU A 215 -14.82 -8.36 9.42
CA LEU A 215 -13.41 -8.57 9.73
C LEU A 215 -13.13 -9.85 10.54
N SER A 216 -14.13 -10.36 11.25
CA SER A 216 -14.06 -11.66 11.95
C SER A 216 -13.82 -12.86 11.01
N LYS A 217 -14.02 -12.70 9.69
CA LYS A 217 -13.69 -13.72 8.68
C LYS A 217 -12.19 -13.86 8.43
N ILE A 218 -11.38 -12.91 8.86
CA ILE A 218 -9.92 -12.94 8.71
C ILE A 218 -9.34 -13.76 9.86
N ASN A 219 -8.90 -14.99 9.57
CA ASN A 219 -8.34 -15.90 10.56
C ASN A 219 -6.80 -16.01 10.52
N VAL A 220 -6.16 -15.16 9.71
CA VAL A 220 -4.70 -15.15 9.59
C VAL A 220 -4.07 -14.18 10.61
N PRO A 221 -2.84 -14.45 11.08
CA PRO A 221 -2.11 -13.50 11.92
C PRO A 221 -2.03 -12.13 11.26
N THR A 222 -2.49 -11.09 11.97
CA THR A 222 -2.60 -9.75 11.40
C THR A 222 -1.85 -8.71 12.24
N LEU A 223 -1.04 -7.89 11.59
CA LEU A 223 -0.34 -6.76 12.20
C LEU A 223 -0.93 -5.46 11.67
N LEU A 224 -1.43 -4.63 12.57
CA LEU A 224 -1.86 -3.26 12.28
C LEU A 224 -0.74 -2.30 12.67
N ILE A 225 -0.31 -1.44 11.76
CA ILE A 225 0.69 -0.41 12.03
C ILE A 225 0.06 0.94 11.75
N TRP A 226 0.16 1.86 12.70
CA TRP A 226 -0.40 3.20 12.58
C TRP A 226 0.57 4.26 13.06
N GLY A 227 0.64 5.39 12.36
CA GLY A 227 1.31 6.57 12.88
C GLY A 227 0.46 7.28 13.93
N GLU A 228 1.07 7.68 15.03
CA GLU A 228 0.41 8.38 16.14
C GLU A 228 -0.33 9.64 15.69
N TYR A 229 0.25 10.36 14.72
CA TYR A 229 -0.26 11.64 14.20
C TYR A 229 -0.82 11.52 12.78
N ASP A 230 -1.38 10.36 12.42
CA ASP A 230 -2.01 10.19 11.11
C ASP A 230 -3.23 11.11 10.97
N ARG A 231 -3.09 12.14 10.14
CA ARG A 231 -4.15 13.13 9.85
C ARG A 231 -4.97 12.74 8.62
N MET A 232 -4.53 11.76 7.84
CA MET A 232 -5.26 11.28 6.66
C MET A 232 -6.29 10.23 7.06
N ILE A 233 -5.88 9.21 7.80
CA ILE A 233 -6.75 8.19 8.40
C ILE A 233 -6.47 8.16 9.91
N PRO A 234 -7.19 8.96 10.70
CA PRO A 234 -6.95 9.07 12.14
C PRO A 234 -6.93 7.73 12.86
N LEU A 235 -6.05 7.63 13.87
CA LEU A 235 -5.85 6.42 14.67
C LEU A 235 -7.16 5.83 15.22
N ALA A 236 -8.18 6.65 15.46
CA ALA A 236 -9.49 6.20 15.95
C ALA A 236 -10.12 5.11 15.05
N TYR A 237 -9.83 5.12 13.75
CA TYR A 237 -10.31 4.12 12.80
C TYR A 237 -9.60 2.77 12.92
N SER A 238 -8.48 2.68 13.64
CA SER A 238 -7.82 1.40 13.91
C SER A 238 -8.71 0.47 14.75
N LYS A 239 -9.62 1.05 15.56
CA LYS A 239 -10.53 0.27 16.41
C LYS A 239 -11.37 -0.72 15.61
N GLU A 240 -11.86 -0.35 14.43
CA GLU A 240 -12.62 -1.27 13.59
C GLU A 240 -11.76 -2.46 13.15
N TYR A 241 -10.49 -2.23 12.79
CA TYR A 241 -9.57 -3.28 12.40
C TYR A 241 -9.13 -4.21 13.54
N THR A 242 -9.27 -3.78 14.81
CA THR A 242 -9.01 -4.67 15.95
C THR A 242 -10.08 -5.73 16.14
N GLU A 243 -11.19 -5.71 15.37
CA GLU A 243 -12.17 -6.80 15.29
C GLU A 243 -11.59 -8.07 14.61
N ILE A 244 -10.45 -7.97 13.91
CA ILE A 244 -9.75 -9.14 13.37
C ILE A 244 -9.22 -9.98 14.54
N PRO A 245 -9.62 -11.27 14.70
CA PRO A 245 -9.39 -12.06 15.91
C PRO A 245 -7.93 -12.19 16.35
N ASN A 246 -7.00 -12.27 15.41
CA ASN A 246 -5.57 -12.46 15.68
C ASN A 246 -4.76 -11.20 15.32
N SER A 247 -5.36 -10.02 15.52
CA SER A 247 -4.70 -8.76 15.21
C SER A 247 -3.88 -8.22 16.37
N LYS A 248 -2.78 -7.54 16.02
CA LYS A 248 -1.94 -6.78 16.94
C LYS A 248 -1.76 -5.38 16.39
N LEU A 249 -2.12 -4.36 17.17
CA LEU A 249 -1.87 -2.96 16.84
C LEU A 249 -0.50 -2.51 17.37
N VAL A 250 0.29 -1.87 16.51
CA VAL A 250 1.54 -1.19 16.86
C VAL A 250 1.46 0.26 16.40
N LEU A 251 1.70 1.18 17.32
CA LEU A 251 1.80 2.61 17.01
C LEU A 251 3.25 2.97 16.76
N ILE A 252 3.48 3.78 15.74
CA ILE A 252 4.77 4.41 15.48
C ILE A 252 4.67 5.86 15.94
N ASN A 253 5.47 6.20 16.94
CA ASN A 253 5.47 7.52 17.55
C ASN A 253 6.03 8.59 16.59
N ASN A 254 5.58 9.84 16.71
CA ASN A 254 6.03 10.95 15.89
C ASN A 254 5.99 10.60 14.38
N CYS A 255 4.89 10.01 13.92
CA CYS A 255 4.70 9.51 12.57
C CYS A 255 3.28 9.83 12.07
N GLY A 256 3.16 10.17 10.81
CA GLY A 256 1.90 10.41 10.10
C GLY A 256 1.40 9.17 9.36
N HIS A 257 0.85 9.39 8.14
CA HIS A 257 0.15 8.37 7.36
C HIS A 257 1.06 7.35 6.65
N ILE A 258 2.34 7.65 6.49
CA ILE A 258 3.26 6.85 5.66
C ILE A 258 4.46 6.34 6.47
N PRO A 259 4.24 5.49 7.49
CA PRO A 259 5.29 5.07 8.43
C PRO A 259 6.48 4.39 7.77
N PHE A 260 6.29 3.71 6.64
CA PHE A 260 7.34 3.09 5.86
C PHE A 260 8.24 4.09 5.10
N VAL A 261 7.83 5.36 5.00
CA VAL A 261 8.64 6.48 4.48
C VAL A 261 9.20 7.33 5.62
N GLU A 262 8.38 7.65 6.61
CA GLU A 262 8.74 8.55 7.71
C GLU A 262 9.68 7.90 8.73
N LYS A 263 9.48 6.63 9.03
CA LYS A 263 10.20 5.85 10.05
C LYS A 263 10.57 4.45 9.52
N PRO A 264 11.31 4.36 8.38
CA PRO A 264 11.53 3.09 7.68
C PRO A 264 12.24 2.03 8.53
N LEU A 265 13.18 2.41 9.41
CA LEU A 265 13.87 1.47 10.29
C LEU A 265 12.93 0.86 11.32
N GLU A 266 12.10 1.67 11.97
CA GLU A 266 11.12 1.22 12.96
C GLU A 266 10.04 0.35 12.31
N PHE A 267 9.55 0.77 11.14
CA PHE A 267 8.61 -0.01 10.34
C PHE A 267 9.19 -1.39 9.98
N ASN A 268 10.40 -1.43 9.42
CA ASN A 268 11.08 -2.68 9.05
C ASN A 268 11.28 -3.60 10.24
N ASN A 269 11.75 -3.09 11.37
CA ASN A 269 11.96 -3.88 12.59
C ASN A 269 10.64 -4.48 13.08
N THR A 270 9.56 -3.71 13.06
CA THR A 270 8.22 -4.16 13.45
C THR A 270 7.71 -5.27 12.53
N VAL A 271 7.82 -5.06 11.22
CA VAL A 271 7.41 -6.04 10.19
C VAL A 271 8.26 -7.32 10.28
N LEU A 272 9.59 -7.20 10.33
CA LEU A 272 10.48 -8.36 10.40
C LEU A 272 10.27 -9.17 11.68
N LYS A 273 10.03 -8.52 12.82
CA LYS A 273 9.69 -9.21 14.08
C LYS A 273 8.42 -10.02 13.95
N PHE A 274 7.39 -9.46 13.32
CA PHE A 274 6.10 -10.15 13.11
C PHE A 274 6.21 -11.29 12.09
N LEU A 275 6.96 -11.10 11.01
CA LEU A 275 7.11 -12.13 9.97
C LEU A 275 7.90 -13.36 10.42
N ARG A 276 8.79 -13.23 11.41
CA ARG A 276 9.65 -14.31 11.91
C ARG A 276 8.99 -15.20 12.95
N VAL A 277 7.93 -14.77 13.57
CA VAL A 277 7.11 -15.54 14.52
C VAL A 277 6.15 -16.44 13.77
#